data_9676c766aaebf80ecddd35c2c35564ab
#
_entry.id   9676c766aaebf80ecddd35c2c35564ab
#
_cell.length_a   1.000
_cell.length_b   1.000
_cell.length_c   1.000
_cell.angle_alpha   90.00
_cell.angle_beta   90.00
_cell.angle_gamma   90.00
#
_symmetry.space_group_name_H-M   'P 1'
#
loop_
_entity.id
_entity.type
_entity.pdbx_description
1 polymer ?
#
loop_
_entity_poly.entity_id
_entity_poly.type
_entity_poly.pdbx_seq_one_letter_code
_entity_poly.pdbx_strand_id
1 'polypeptide(L)'
;MKLLLLATVAAFTLSSPAAAQMDVNMPGMASPAPAPTPASTEHDMSSMPGMDMAKPDAPVAADPHAGHDMAGMAGMSGTEPPDSEIGNTPAPAPPTDHAADAVFGADEMAASRMMLRHENGGMPAYSVVFNLAEYRVQKGGDAYRWDGEGWFGGDIDRFVVKTEGEGAVRGGLESGEVQALYSRAIDPWFNLQAGVRHDFKPGPARTYATIGFEGIAPYWFEVEGALFLSDKGDFLGRLEGYYDQRITQHLILQPRVEFNFAAQDVPANGIGSGLSDAELGLRLRYEIRREFAPYVGVSWERKIGDSARFARAAGERVESTSLVIGIRTGF
;
A
#
# COMPACT_ATOMS: atom_id res chain seq x y z
N MET A 1 -44.30 15.07 16.17
CA MET A 1 -43.10 15.36 16.99
C MET A 1 -41.91 14.94 16.14
N LYS A 2 -41.18 15.90 15.61
CA LYS A 2 -40.01 15.65 14.76
C LYS A 2 -38.79 15.54 15.68
N LEU A 3 -38.23 14.33 15.85
CA LEU A 3 -36.95 14.14 16.50
C LEU A 3 -35.85 14.52 15.50
N LEU A 4 -35.18 15.62 15.72
CA LEU A 4 -33.91 15.95 15.09
C LEU A 4 -32.84 15.04 15.73
N LEU A 5 -32.34 14.06 14.96
CA LEU A 5 -31.11 13.38 15.31
C LEU A 5 -29.96 14.27 14.84
N LEU A 6 -29.35 15.02 15.76
CA LEU A 6 -28.06 15.66 15.54
C LEU A 6 -27.00 14.55 15.53
N ALA A 7 -26.45 14.28 14.35
CA ALA A 7 -25.21 13.54 14.24
C ALA A 7 -24.07 14.44 14.74
N THR A 8 -23.66 14.23 15.96
CA THR A 8 -22.45 14.87 16.53
C THR A 8 -21.25 14.19 15.87
N VAL A 9 -20.69 14.84 14.88
CA VAL A 9 -19.34 14.56 14.42
C VAL A 9 -18.42 14.99 15.55
N ALA A 10 -17.90 14.04 16.31
CA ALA A 10 -16.85 14.29 17.28
C ALA A 10 -15.59 14.70 16.50
N ALA A 11 -15.38 16.00 16.39
CA ALA A 11 -14.11 16.55 15.94
C ALA A 11 -13.08 16.25 17.03
N PHE A 12 -12.30 15.20 16.84
CA PHE A 12 -11.07 15.01 17.58
C PHE A 12 -10.10 16.10 17.12
N THR A 13 -10.01 17.17 17.87
CA THR A 13 -8.90 18.11 17.78
C THR A 13 -7.67 17.41 18.33
N LEU A 14 -6.90 16.76 17.47
CA LEU A 14 -5.54 16.33 17.76
C LEU A 14 -4.71 17.59 17.89
N SER A 15 -4.46 18.01 19.13
CA SER A 15 -3.40 18.95 19.45
C SER A 15 -2.08 18.29 19.02
N SER A 16 -1.45 18.84 17.97
CA SER A 16 -0.10 18.47 17.60
C SER A 16 0.81 18.60 18.82
N PRO A 17 1.58 17.59 19.21
CA PRO A 17 2.64 17.78 20.17
C PRO A 17 3.62 18.76 19.55
N ALA A 18 3.81 19.90 20.19
CA ALA A 18 4.88 20.80 19.88
C ALA A 18 6.19 19.99 19.89
N ALA A 19 6.90 20.01 18.76
CA ALA A 19 8.23 19.46 18.69
C ALA A 19 9.06 20.14 19.80
N ALA A 20 9.30 19.41 20.88
CA ALA A 20 10.26 19.81 21.89
C ALA A 20 11.62 19.73 21.20
N GLN A 21 12.18 20.87 20.82
CA GLN A 21 13.60 20.98 20.54
C GLN A 21 14.31 20.63 21.84
N MET A 22 14.88 19.43 21.90
CA MET A 22 15.84 19.08 22.93
C MET A 22 17.11 19.90 22.63
N ASP A 23 17.32 20.97 23.36
CA ASP A 23 18.62 21.58 23.49
C ASP A 23 19.54 20.59 24.20
N VAL A 24 20.27 19.80 23.41
CA VAL A 24 21.36 18.95 23.92
C VAL A 24 22.56 19.85 24.14
N ASN A 25 22.58 20.51 25.29
CA ASN A 25 23.76 21.22 25.76
C ASN A 25 24.75 20.19 26.35
N MET A 26 25.63 19.65 25.51
CA MET A 26 26.77 18.85 25.98
C MET A 26 27.90 19.78 26.39
N PRO A 27 28.33 19.78 27.63
CA PRO A 27 29.50 20.57 28.04
C PRO A 27 30.76 19.90 27.49
N GLY A 28 31.42 20.53 26.53
CA GLY A 28 32.75 20.16 26.09
C GLY A 28 33.02 20.11 24.60
N MET A 29 32.07 20.36 23.72
CA MET A 29 32.35 20.50 22.29
C MET A 29 32.27 21.98 21.87
N ALA A 30 33.43 22.54 21.49
CA ALA A 30 33.50 23.83 20.83
C ALA A 30 32.75 23.77 19.50
N SER A 31 31.86 24.76 19.27
CA SER A 31 31.18 24.93 17.99
C SER A 31 32.17 24.96 16.83
N PRO A 32 31.98 24.18 15.75
CA PRO A 32 32.79 24.33 14.57
C PRO A 32 32.52 25.71 13.94
N ALA A 33 33.59 26.39 13.57
CA ALA A 33 33.52 27.66 12.86
C ALA A 33 32.76 27.51 11.54
N PRO A 34 32.00 28.54 11.08
CA PRO A 34 31.28 28.47 9.82
C PRO A 34 32.24 28.23 8.67
N ALA A 35 31.92 27.26 7.82
CA ALA A 35 32.69 26.94 6.62
C ALA A 35 32.73 28.16 5.69
N PRO A 36 33.88 28.50 5.07
CA PRO A 36 33.96 29.56 4.12
C PRO A 36 33.11 29.25 2.88
N THR A 37 32.32 30.23 2.47
CA THR A 37 31.55 30.19 1.23
C THR A 37 32.50 29.90 0.04
N PRO A 38 32.24 28.92 -0.83
CA PRO A 38 33.07 28.74 -2.00
C PRO A 38 32.89 29.94 -2.95
N ALA A 39 33.95 30.66 -3.18
CA ALA A 39 34.01 31.68 -4.23
C ALA A 39 33.89 30.97 -5.57
N SER A 40 32.92 31.37 -6.39
CA SER A 40 32.78 30.98 -7.77
C SER A 40 33.97 31.52 -8.57
N THR A 41 34.98 30.72 -8.78
CA THR A 41 36.03 31.01 -9.78
C THR A 41 35.53 30.48 -11.12
N GLU A 42 35.07 31.39 -11.97
CA GLU A 42 34.99 31.11 -13.41
C GLU A 42 36.43 30.82 -13.91
N HIS A 43 36.66 29.54 -14.25
CA HIS A 43 37.88 29.18 -14.96
C HIS A 43 37.71 29.53 -16.44
N ASP A 44 38.31 30.65 -16.82
CA ASP A 44 38.53 31.03 -18.20
C ASP A 44 39.54 30.03 -18.84
N MET A 45 39.01 29.16 -19.68
CA MET A 45 39.76 28.10 -20.37
C MET A 45 40.43 28.58 -21.68
N SER A 46 40.51 29.90 -21.90
CA SER A 46 41.04 30.47 -23.16
C SER A 46 42.56 30.65 -23.20
N SER A 47 43.29 30.29 -22.13
CA SER A 47 44.75 30.54 -22.06
C SER A 47 45.63 29.30 -21.84
N MET A 48 45.29 28.16 -22.42
CA MET A 48 46.24 27.04 -22.50
C MET A 48 46.98 27.04 -23.86
N PRO A 49 48.28 27.34 -23.91
CA PRO A 49 49.05 27.25 -25.11
C PRO A 49 49.46 25.78 -25.34
N GLY A 50 49.07 25.23 -26.48
CA GLY A 50 49.73 24.02 -27.03
C GLY A 50 48.91 22.73 -27.10
N MET A 51 47.61 22.77 -27.52
CA MET A 51 46.99 21.58 -28.07
C MET A 51 46.46 21.83 -29.48
N ASP A 52 47.33 21.55 -30.44
CA ASP A 52 46.95 21.40 -31.84
C ASP A 52 46.12 20.09 -31.95
N MET A 53 44.83 20.22 -32.13
CA MET A 53 43.93 19.07 -32.38
C MET A 53 44.02 18.74 -33.88
N ALA A 54 45.05 18.01 -34.28
CA ALA A 54 45.02 17.28 -35.53
C ALA A 54 43.97 16.19 -35.44
N LYS A 55 43.02 16.20 -36.36
CA LYS A 55 41.94 15.24 -36.51
C LYS A 55 42.54 13.85 -36.74
N PRO A 56 42.37 12.85 -35.87
CA PRO A 56 42.84 11.51 -36.14
C PRO A 56 41.87 10.80 -37.07
N ASP A 57 42.40 10.18 -38.11
CA ASP A 57 41.72 9.17 -38.90
C ASP A 57 41.24 8.04 -38.00
N ALA A 58 40.01 7.55 -38.25
CA ALA A 58 39.37 6.55 -37.47
C ALA A 58 40.20 5.25 -37.41
N PRO A 59 40.63 4.79 -36.22
CA PRO A 59 41.18 3.45 -36.09
C PRO A 59 40.05 2.43 -36.05
N VAL A 60 40.24 1.38 -36.84
CA VAL A 60 39.47 0.12 -36.78
C VAL A 60 39.37 -0.31 -35.31
N ALA A 61 38.15 -0.60 -34.86
CA ALA A 61 37.88 -1.08 -33.51
C ALA A 61 38.73 -2.32 -33.23
N ALA A 62 39.69 -2.19 -32.33
CA ALA A 62 40.42 -3.32 -31.80
C ALA A 62 39.47 -4.07 -30.86
N ASP A 63 39.31 -5.37 -31.09
CA ASP A 63 38.57 -6.28 -30.24
C ASP A 63 39.18 -6.23 -28.82
N PRO A 64 38.44 -5.83 -27.76
CA PRO A 64 38.98 -5.74 -26.41
C PRO A 64 39.38 -7.10 -25.81
N HIS A 65 39.15 -8.20 -26.52
CA HIS A 65 39.52 -9.56 -26.13
C HIS A 65 40.68 -10.16 -26.89
N ALA A 66 41.27 -9.44 -27.85
CA ALA A 66 42.46 -9.90 -28.62
C ALA A 66 43.74 -9.79 -27.75
N GLY A 67 43.92 -10.71 -26.81
CA GLY A 67 45.14 -10.75 -25.98
C GLY A 67 45.10 -11.74 -24.82
N HIS A 68 43.99 -12.42 -24.63
CA HIS A 68 43.96 -13.55 -23.70
C HIS A 68 44.28 -14.84 -24.42
N ASP A 69 45.53 -15.24 -24.32
CA ASP A 69 46.01 -16.55 -24.81
C ASP A 69 45.39 -17.65 -23.90
N MET A 70 44.32 -18.28 -24.37
CA MET A 70 43.64 -19.39 -23.70
C MET A 70 44.31 -20.74 -23.90
N ALA A 71 45.54 -20.77 -24.49
CA ALA A 71 46.25 -22.02 -24.73
C ALA A 71 46.77 -22.73 -23.47
N GLY A 72 46.67 -22.05 -22.28
CA GLY A 72 47.05 -22.64 -20.99
C GLY A 72 45.95 -23.43 -20.27
N MET A 73 44.72 -23.47 -20.77
CA MET A 73 43.58 -24.17 -20.10
C MET A 73 43.26 -25.55 -20.71
N ALA A 74 44.16 -26.14 -21.46
CA ALA A 74 43.97 -27.50 -22.05
C ALA A 74 44.14 -28.64 -21.02
N GLY A 75 43.81 -28.42 -19.72
CA GLY A 75 43.88 -29.42 -18.67
C GLY A 75 42.64 -29.55 -17.79
N MET A 76 41.58 -28.75 -18.01
CA MET A 76 40.31 -28.89 -17.33
C MET A 76 39.26 -29.49 -18.26
N SER A 77 39.41 -30.77 -18.59
CA SER A 77 38.27 -31.60 -18.96
C SER A 77 37.48 -31.90 -17.68
N GLY A 78 36.92 -30.88 -17.11
CA GLY A 78 35.91 -31.00 -16.05
C GLY A 78 34.66 -31.55 -16.71
N THR A 79 34.17 -32.65 -16.19
CA THR A 79 32.81 -33.17 -16.35
C THR A 79 31.87 -31.97 -16.31
N GLU A 80 31.17 -31.72 -17.37
CA GLU A 80 30.08 -30.73 -17.45
C GLU A 80 29.18 -30.98 -16.23
N PRO A 81 29.00 -30.03 -15.34
CA PRO A 81 28.09 -30.26 -14.22
C PRO A 81 26.73 -30.59 -14.79
N PRO A 82 26.03 -31.63 -14.26
CA PRO A 82 24.71 -31.94 -14.76
C PRO A 82 23.92 -30.64 -14.74
N ASP A 83 23.05 -30.41 -15.73
CA ASP A 83 22.15 -29.27 -15.88
C ASP A 83 21.50 -28.88 -14.53
N SER A 84 22.29 -28.30 -13.65
CA SER A 84 21.79 -27.58 -12.50
C SER A 84 21.19 -26.33 -13.08
N GLU A 85 19.88 -26.23 -13.11
CA GLU A 85 19.13 -25.04 -13.45
C GLU A 85 19.75 -23.85 -12.69
N ILE A 86 20.62 -23.14 -13.40
CA ILE A 86 21.28 -21.95 -12.87
C ILE A 86 20.17 -20.96 -12.55
N GLY A 87 19.89 -20.75 -11.27
CA GLY A 87 18.90 -19.80 -10.80
C GLY A 87 17.77 -20.33 -9.91
N ASN A 88 17.55 -21.65 -9.82
CA ASN A 88 16.50 -22.23 -8.97
C ASN A 88 17.01 -22.79 -7.62
N THR A 89 18.30 -22.69 -7.36
CA THR A 89 18.82 -23.07 -6.03
C THR A 89 18.42 -22.03 -5.02
N PRO A 90 17.76 -22.40 -3.90
CA PRO A 90 17.45 -21.47 -2.83
C PRO A 90 18.72 -20.76 -2.36
N ALA A 91 18.63 -19.46 -2.12
CA ALA A 91 19.74 -18.72 -1.53
C ALA A 91 20.20 -19.40 -0.23
N PRO A 92 21.50 -19.51 0.03
CA PRO A 92 21.98 -20.05 1.30
C PRO A 92 21.38 -19.25 2.46
N ALA A 93 21.04 -19.93 3.55
CA ALA A 93 20.56 -19.25 4.74
C ALA A 93 21.55 -18.16 5.16
N PRO A 94 21.08 -16.94 5.51
CA PRO A 94 21.97 -15.89 5.95
C PRO A 94 22.73 -16.36 7.20
N PRO A 95 24.01 -16.00 7.34
CA PRO A 95 24.77 -16.35 8.54
C PRO A 95 24.08 -15.75 9.78
N THR A 96 24.01 -16.53 10.84
CA THR A 96 23.41 -16.10 12.13
C THR A 96 24.43 -15.47 13.06
N ASP A 97 25.71 -15.54 12.72
CA ASP A 97 26.79 -14.87 13.41
C ASP A 97 26.84 -13.39 13.05
N HIS A 98 27.12 -12.60 14.05
CA HIS A 98 27.35 -11.17 13.87
C HIS A 98 28.86 -10.94 13.74
N ALA A 99 29.37 -10.87 12.51
CA ALA A 99 30.80 -10.78 12.23
C ALA A 99 31.52 -9.65 13.01
N ALA A 100 30.86 -8.55 13.29
CA ALA A 100 31.37 -7.43 14.06
C ALA A 100 31.66 -7.79 15.55
N ASP A 101 30.94 -8.77 16.10
CA ASP A 101 31.11 -9.21 17.51
C ASP A 101 32.52 -9.77 17.78
N ALA A 102 33.14 -10.34 16.75
CA ALA A 102 34.51 -10.85 16.86
C ALA A 102 35.58 -9.73 17.00
N VAL A 103 35.24 -8.52 16.53
CA VAL A 103 36.18 -7.38 16.54
C VAL A 103 35.90 -6.42 17.70
N PHE A 104 34.63 -6.14 18.00
CA PHE A 104 34.21 -5.10 18.93
C PHE A 104 33.63 -5.65 20.27
N GLY A 105 33.49 -6.96 20.38
CA GLY A 105 32.86 -7.60 21.54
C GLY A 105 31.34 -7.73 21.41
N ALA A 106 30.80 -8.87 21.84
CA ALA A 106 29.40 -9.23 21.66
C ALA A 106 28.45 -8.29 22.42
N ASP A 107 28.81 -7.87 23.64
CA ASP A 107 27.97 -7.03 24.49
C ASP A 107 27.84 -5.60 23.94
N GLU A 108 28.92 -4.99 23.48
CA GLU A 108 28.93 -3.65 22.89
C GLU A 108 28.13 -3.64 21.55
N MET A 109 28.33 -4.69 20.75
CA MET A 109 27.62 -4.84 19.50
C MET A 109 26.13 -5.15 19.71
N ALA A 110 25.77 -5.88 20.76
CA ALA A 110 24.35 -6.10 21.11
C ALA A 110 23.65 -4.78 21.49
N ALA A 111 24.31 -3.93 22.26
CA ALA A 111 23.79 -2.61 22.61
C ALA A 111 23.62 -1.72 21.36
N SER A 112 24.65 -1.70 20.49
CA SER A 112 24.62 -0.96 19.23
C SER A 112 23.51 -1.43 18.28
N ARG A 113 23.30 -2.74 18.17
CA ARG A 113 22.20 -3.32 17.39
C ARG A 113 20.83 -2.95 17.96
N MET A 114 20.69 -2.90 19.29
CA MET A 114 19.46 -2.50 19.95
C MET A 114 19.13 -1.03 19.67
N MET A 115 20.16 -0.16 19.75
CA MET A 115 20.05 1.26 19.40
C MET A 115 19.68 1.47 17.94
N LEU A 116 20.35 0.77 17.03
CA LEU A 116 20.06 0.81 15.60
C LEU A 116 18.61 0.41 15.28
N ARG A 117 18.10 -0.65 15.92
CA ARG A 117 16.68 -1.05 15.76
C ARG A 117 15.73 0.01 16.29
N HIS A 118 16.05 0.64 17.42
CA HIS A 118 15.23 1.69 17.99
C HIS A 118 15.16 2.93 17.08
N GLU A 119 16.28 3.29 16.45
CA GLU A 119 16.38 4.46 15.58
C GLU A 119 15.86 4.21 14.16
N ASN A 120 15.88 2.95 13.68
CA ASN A 120 15.62 2.61 12.28
C ASN A 120 14.54 1.53 12.09
N GLY A 121 13.39 1.64 12.77
CA GLY A 121 12.23 0.79 12.50
C GLY A 121 11.77 -0.10 13.66
N GLY A 122 12.47 -0.13 14.79
CA GLY A 122 12.01 -0.85 15.99
C GLY A 122 10.97 -0.10 16.82
N MET A 123 10.50 1.06 16.37
CA MET A 123 9.48 1.85 17.05
C MET A 123 8.09 1.52 16.55
N PRO A 124 7.07 1.53 17.43
CA PRO A 124 5.69 1.47 16.97
C PRO A 124 5.34 2.74 16.19
N ALA A 125 4.65 2.56 15.09
CA ALA A 125 4.14 3.63 14.25
C ALA A 125 2.62 3.50 14.10
N TYR A 126 1.99 4.50 13.54
CA TYR A 126 0.57 4.46 13.19
C TYR A 126 0.34 5.21 11.87
N SER A 127 -0.73 4.85 11.22
CA SER A 127 -1.24 5.59 10.07
C SER A 127 -2.76 5.50 10.05
N VAL A 128 -3.40 6.54 9.55
CA VAL A 128 -4.84 6.56 9.26
C VAL A 128 -5.01 7.09 7.86
N VAL A 129 -5.67 6.32 7.00
CA VAL A 129 -5.89 6.67 5.59
C VAL A 129 -7.37 6.52 5.27
N PHE A 130 -7.95 7.49 4.61
CA PHE A 130 -9.20 7.36 3.89
C PHE A 130 -8.87 7.22 2.41
N ASN A 131 -8.96 6.00 1.90
CA ASN A 131 -8.71 5.68 0.50
C ASN A 131 -9.79 6.29 -0.38
N LEU A 132 -11.04 6.21 0.10
CA LEU A 132 -12.21 6.78 -0.55
C LEU A 132 -12.98 7.64 0.44
N ALA A 133 -13.30 8.86 0.04
CA ALA A 133 -14.33 9.70 0.61
C ALA A 133 -15.03 10.37 -0.58
N GLU A 134 -16.10 9.72 -1.08
CA GLU A 134 -16.69 9.97 -2.39
C GLU A 134 -18.11 10.51 -2.29
N TYR A 135 -18.40 11.46 -3.15
CA TYR A 135 -19.74 11.81 -3.58
C TYR A 135 -19.99 11.19 -4.96
N ARG A 136 -21.08 10.44 -5.10
CA ARG A 136 -21.44 9.68 -6.30
C ARG A 136 -22.68 10.29 -6.96
N VAL A 137 -22.52 10.81 -8.17
CA VAL A 137 -23.63 11.31 -8.99
C VAL A 137 -24.12 10.18 -9.87
N GLN A 138 -25.37 9.76 -9.68
CA GLN A 138 -25.95 8.62 -10.41
C GLN A 138 -27.44 8.79 -10.68
N LYS A 139 -27.97 8.00 -11.62
CA LYS A 139 -29.42 7.97 -11.86
C LYS A 139 -30.16 7.47 -10.61
N GLY A 140 -31.26 8.15 -10.27
CA GLY A 140 -32.14 7.75 -9.17
C GLY A 140 -31.79 8.31 -7.79
N GLY A 141 -30.71 9.09 -7.68
CA GLY A 141 -30.34 9.80 -6.46
C GLY A 141 -28.84 9.70 -6.20
N ASP A 142 -28.29 10.77 -5.69
CA ASP A 142 -26.88 10.85 -5.37
C ASP A 142 -26.56 10.03 -4.11
N ALA A 143 -25.36 9.48 -4.06
CA ALA A 143 -24.86 8.64 -3.00
C ALA A 143 -23.53 9.16 -2.44
N TYR A 144 -23.11 8.63 -1.32
CA TYR A 144 -21.77 8.81 -0.75
C TYR A 144 -21.19 7.45 -0.40
N ARG A 145 -19.86 7.34 -0.46
CA ARG A 145 -19.11 6.17 0.00
C ARG A 145 -17.85 6.62 0.73
N TRP A 146 -17.47 5.84 1.74
CA TRP A 146 -16.16 5.96 2.37
C TRP A 146 -15.50 4.58 2.48
N ASP A 147 -14.19 4.59 2.48
CA ASP A 147 -13.31 3.46 2.75
C ASP A 147 -12.09 4.02 3.48
N GLY A 148 -11.88 3.58 4.69
CA GLY A 148 -10.82 4.06 5.55
C GLY A 148 -10.19 2.95 6.36
N GLU A 149 -8.89 3.10 6.57
CA GLU A 149 -8.08 2.19 7.35
C GLU A 149 -7.20 2.97 8.32
N GLY A 150 -7.04 2.42 9.51
CA GLY A 150 -6.05 2.87 10.47
C GLY A 150 -5.30 1.67 11.04
N TRP A 151 -3.98 1.81 11.20
CA TRP A 151 -3.19 0.78 11.84
C TRP A 151 -2.23 1.37 12.88
N PHE A 152 -1.89 0.53 13.85
CA PHE A 152 -0.91 0.82 14.91
C PHE A 152 -0.07 -0.43 15.18
N GLY A 153 1.25 -0.28 15.26
CA GLY A 153 2.15 -1.39 15.59
C GLY A 153 3.56 -1.21 15.06
N GLY A 154 4.29 -2.30 14.97
CA GLY A 154 5.64 -2.37 14.42
C GLY A 154 5.67 -2.80 12.95
N ASP A 155 6.85 -3.18 12.49
CA ASP A 155 7.06 -3.61 11.12
C ASP A 155 6.40 -4.96 10.81
N ILE A 156 6.34 -5.85 11.80
CA ILE A 156 5.85 -7.22 11.63
C ILE A 156 4.41 -7.37 12.10
N ASP A 157 4.09 -6.84 13.27
CA ASP A 157 2.81 -7.05 13.95
C ASP A 157 2.09 -5.73 14.11
N ARG A 158 0.83 -5.66 13.63
CA ARG A 158 -0.01 -4.46 13.65
C ARG A 158 -1.43 -4.79 14.08
N PHE A 159 -2.04 -3.85 14.76
CA PHE A 159 -3.49 -3.80 14.92
C PHE A 159 -4.06 -2.89 13.83
N VAL A 160 -5.07 -3.39 13.12
CA VAL A 160 -5.69 -2.70 11.97
C VAL A 160 -7.17 -2.52 12.25
N VAL A 161 -7.69 -1.35 11.95
CA VAL A 161 -9.12 -1.05 11.93
C VAL A 161 -9.49 -0.59 10.54
N LYS A 162 -10.42 -1.29 9.89
CA LYS A 162 -10.98 -0.89 8.59
C LYS A 162 -12.43 -0.47 8.78
N THR A 163 -12.88 0.50 8.01
CA THR A 163 -14.29 0.92 7.97
C THR A 163 -14.67 1.28 6.55
N GLU A 164 -15.77 0.73 6.12
CA GLU A 164 -16.34 0.98 4.82
C GLU A 164 -17.85 1.21 4.93
N GLY A 165 -18.39 2.00 4.03
CA GLY A 165 -19.83 2.15 3.94
C GLY A 165 -20.26 3.09 2.84
N GLU A 166 -21.54 2.97 2.51
CA GLU A 166 -22.20 3.77 1.49
C GLU A 166 -23.63 4.11 1.89
N GLY A 167 -24.17 5.11 1.26
CA GLY A 167 -25.54 5.50 1.49
C GLY A 167 -26.05 6.55 0.52
N ALA A 168 -27.37 6.66 0.42
CA ALA A 168 -28.00 7.70 -0.35
C ALA A 168 -27.98 9.02 0.40
N VAL A 169 -27.63 10.12 -0.26
CA VAL A 169 -27.56 11.47 0.35
C VAL A 169 -28.90 11.89 0.98
N ARG A 170 -30.01 11.42 0.45
CA ARG A 170 -31.35 11.68 0.99
C ARG A 170 -32.02 10.45 1.63
N GLY A 171 -31.38 9.27 1.54
CA GLY A 171 -31.92 7.99 2.04
C GLY A 171 -31.27 7.53 3.35
N GLY A 172 -30.07 8.02 3.65
CA GLY A 172 -29.28 7.59 4.80
C GLY A 172 -28.33 6.43 4.48
N LEU A 173 -27.84 5.76 5.52
CA LEU A 173 -26.87 4.66 5.41
C LEU A 173 -27.52 3.41 4.80
N GLU A 174 -26.96 2.89 3.72
CA GLU A 174 -27.39 1.66 3.03
C GLU A 174 -26.50 0.47 3.38
N SER A 175 -25.19 0.66 3.38
CA SER A 175 -24.25 -0.33 3.90
C SER A 175 -23.24 0.32 4.85
N GLY A 176 -22.71 -0.45 5.79
CA GLY A 176 -21.68 0.03 6.70
C GLY A 176 -21.10 -1.09 7.52
N GLU A 177 -19.79 -1.17 7.53
CA GLU A 177 -19.02 -2.17 8.25
C GLU A 177 -17.85 -1.55 9.01
N VAL A 178 -17.42 -2.26 10.04
CA VAL A 178 -16.16 -2.02 10.73
C VAL A 178 -15.45 -3.34 10.96
N GLN A 179 -14.13 -3.34 10.78
CA GLN A 179 -13.29 -4.50 11.04
C GLN A 179 -12.22 -4.14 12.06
N ALA A 180 -11.90 -5.07 12.94
CA ALA A 180 -10.80 -4.99 13.90
C ALA A 180 -9.93 -6.23 13.71
N LEU A 181 -8.71 -6.05 13.20
CA LEU A 181 -7.86 -7.11 12.71
C LEU A 181 -6.48 -7.05 13.36
N TYR A 182 -5.92 -8.21 13.63
CA TYR A 182 -4.49 -8.38 13.83
C TYR A 182 -3.86 -8.70 12.47
N SER A 183 -2.84 -7.95 12.11
CA SER A 183 -2.10 -8.07 10.86
C SER A 183 -0.66 -8.43 11.14
N ARG A 184 -0.14 -9.45 10.43
CA ARG A 184 1.24 -9.90 10.55
C ARG A 184 1.88 -10.02 9.18
N ALA A 185 3.03 -9.37 9.01
CA ALA A 185 3.85 -9.53 7.82
C ALA A 185 4.37 -10.98 7.74
N ILE A 186 4.02 -11.68 6.65
CA ILE A 186 4.48 -13.05 6.38
C ILE A 186 5.68 -13.07 5.43
N ASP A 187 5.82 -12.02 4.64
CA ASP A 187 6.97 -11.73 3.79
C ASP A 187 7.08 -10.20 3.58
N PRO A 188 8.06 -9.68 2.83
CA PRO A 188 8.20 -8.24 2.59
C PRO A 188 7.03 -7.58 1.83
N TRP A 189 6.16 -8.37 1.20
CA TRP A 189 5.12 -7.89 0.29
C TRP A 189 3.71 -8.15 0.79
N PHE A 190 3.52 -9.17 1.64
CA PHE A 190 2.21 -9.60 2.09
C PHE A 190 2.08 -9.66 3.60
N ASN A 191 0.91 -9.24 4.05
CA ASN A 191 0.42 -9.37 5.42
C ASN A 191 -0.72 -10.38 5.47
N LEU A 192 -0.73 -11.23 6.50
CA LEU A 192 -1.88 -12.03 6.87
C LEU A 192 -2.67 -11.30 7.95
N GLN A 193 -3.99 -11.26 7.80
CA GLN A 193 -4.89 -10.57 8.72
C GLN A 193 -5.90 -11.55 9.31
N ALA A 194 -6.22 -11.40 10.59
CA ALA A 194 -7.28 -12.15 11.25
C ALA A 194 -7.96 -11.31 12.32
N GLY A 195 -9.28 -11.46 12.47
CA GLY A 195 -10.03 -10.69 13.46
C GLY A 195 -11.54 -10.79 13.30
N VAL A 196 -12.21 -9.68 13.52
CA VAL A 196 -13.67 -9.59 13.48
C VAL A 196 -14.12 -8.45 12.59
N ARG A 197 -15.23 -8.66 11.89
CA ARG A 197 -15.98 -7.67 11.13
C ARG A 197 -17.41 -7.58 11.71
N HIS A 198 -17.94 -6.38 11.76
CA HIS A 198 -19.33 -6.14 12.13
C HIS A 198 -20.00 -5.24 11.11
N ASP A 199 -21.09 -5.76 10.52
CA ASP A 199 -21.91 -5.03 9.56
C ASP A 199 -23.12 -4.43 10.28
N PHE A 200 -23.25 -3.12 10.22
CA PHE A 200 -24.41 -2.40 10.76
C PHE A 200 -25.57 -2.40 9.76
N LYS A 201 -25.24 -2.42 8.47
CA LYS A 201 -26.13 -2.37 7.32
C LYS A 201 -25.55 -3.21 6.17
N PRO A 202 -26.41 -3.77 5.27
CA PRO A 202 -27.87 -3.81 5.40
C PRO A 202 -28.30 -4.65 6.60
N GLY A 203 -29.51 -4.36 7.16
CA GLY A 203 -30.05 -5.16 8.25
C GLY A 203 -30.57 -6.53 7.80
N PRO A 204 -30.53 -7.53 8.67
CA PRO A 204 -30.10 -7.47 10.08
C PRO A 204 -28.57 -7.37 10.20
N ALA A 205 -28.11 -6.69 11.27
CA ALA A 205 -26.67 -6.62 11.58
C ALA A 205 -26.04 -8.01 11.74
N ARG A 206 -24.80 -8.14 11.33
CA ARG A 206 -24.04 -9.41 11.35
C ARG A 206 -22.65 -9.19 11.91
N THR A 207 -22.14 -10.19 12.61
CA THR A 207 -20.75 -10.24 13.05
C THR A 207 -20.07 -11.44 12.40
N TYR A 208 -18.87 -11.25 11.92
CA TYR A 208 -18.09 -12.25 11.19
C TYR A 208 -16.72 -12.45 11.84
N ALA A 209 -16.27 -13.69 11.93
CA ALA A 209 -14.86 -13.98 12.02
C ALA A 209 -14.23 -13.73 10.64
N THR A 210 -13.09 -13.05 10.62
CA THR A 210 -12.41 -12.65 9.39
C THR A 210 -11.01 -13.23 9.35
N ILE A 211 -10.62 -13.75 8.19
CA ILE A 211 -9.25 -14.07 7.84
C ILE A 211 -8.99 -13.52 6.44
N GLY A 212 -7.86 -12.87 6.23
CA GLY A 212 -7.56 -12.27 4.95
C GLY A 212 -6.07 -12.05 4.76
N PHE A 213 -5.74 -11.51 3.63
CA PHE A 213 -4.41 -11.06 3.27
C PHE A 213 -4.51 -9.72 2.54
N GLU A 214 -3.47 -8.93 2.66
CA GLU A 214 -3.25 -7.74 1.84
C GLU A 214 -1.79 -7.65 1.45
N GLY A 215 -1.49 -7.04 0.32
CA GLY A 215 -0.11 -6.88 -0.10
C GLY A 215 0.04 -6.35 -1.51
N ILE A 216 1.31 -6.34 -1.94
CA ILE A 216 1.71 -5.84 -3.25
C ILE A 216 2.14 -7.02 -4.11
N ALA A 217 1.33 -7.34 -5.11
CA ALA A 217 1.63 -8.35 -6.12
C ALA A 217 2.66 -7.82 -7.14
N PRO A 218 3.29 -8.69 -7.98
CA PRO A 218 4.20 -8.27 -9.03
C PRO A 218 3.62 -7.13 -9.88
N TYR A 219 4.50 -6.24 -10.34
CA TYR A 219 4.15 -5.00 -11.07
C TYR A 219 3.39 -3.95 -10.26
N TRP A 220 3.48 -3.99 -8.91
CA TRP A 220 2.90 -3.01 -7.99
C TRP A 220 1.37 -2.98 -7.96
N PHE A 221 0.72 -4.12 -8.26
CA PHE A 221 -0.70 -4.27 -7.99
C PHE A 221 -0.93 -4.43 -6.50
N GLU A 222 -1.72 -3.55 -5.91
CA GLU A 222 -2.21 -3.73 -4.55
C GLU A 222 -3.39 -4.69 -4.59
N VAL A 223 -3.33 -5.72 -3.76
CA VAL A 223 -4.35 -6.78 -3.72
C VAL A 223 -4.73 -7.06 -2.27
N GLU A 224 -6.03 -7.23 -2.06
CA GLU A 224 -6.60 -7.62 -0.79
C GLU A 224 -7.60 -8.76 -1.01
N GLY A 225 -7.57 -9.76 -0.12
CA GLY A 225 -8.56 -10.84 -0.12
C GLY A 225 -8.95 -11.18 1.30
N ALA A 226 -10.23 -11.39 1.54
CA ALA A 226 -10.75 -11.76 2.85
C ALA A 226 -11.88 -12.80 2.76
N LEU A 227 -11.94 -13.67 3.74
CA LEU A 227 -13.00 -14.63 3.98
C LEU A 227 -13.69 -14.26 5.30
N PHE A 228 -15.01 -14.37 5.31
CA PHE A 228 -15.87 -13.99 6.41
C PHE A 228 -16.80 -15.12 6.79
N LEU A 229 -16.82 -15.52 8.06
CA LEU A 229 -17.75 -16.48 8.60
C LEU A 229 -18.68 -15.79 9.60
N SER A 230 -19.97 -15.69 9.27
CA SER A 230 -20.95 -15.00 10.11
C SER A 230 -21.31 -15.79 11.37
N ASP A 231 -21.88 -15.08 12.34
CA ASP A 231 -22.49 -15.65 13.56
C ASP A 231 -23.73 -16.54 13.27
N LYS A 232 -24.18 -16.59 12.02
CA LYS A 232 -25.26 -17.45 11.52
C LYS A 232 -24.76 -18.62 10.64
N GLY A 233 -23.45 -18.69 10.39
CA GLY A 233 -22.84 -19.71 9.55
C GLY A 233 -22.77 -19.33 8.07
N ASP A 234 -23.05 -18.07 7.72
CA ASP A 234 -22.90 -17.60 6.35
C ASP A 234 -21.40 -17.43 6.03
N PHE A 235 -20.96 -17.95 4.90
CA PHE A 235 -19.58 -17.85 4.45
C PHE A 235 -19.49 -16.96 3.22
N LEU A 236 -18.79 -15.84 3.37
CA LEU A 236 -18.59 -14.81 2.36
C LEU A 236 -17.11 -14.62 2.04
N GLY A 237 -16.82 -14.00 0.91
CA GLY A 237 -15.48 -13.64 0.50
C GLY A 237 -15.47 -12.32 -0.26
N ARG A 238 -14.37 -11.59 -0.15
CA ARG A 238 -14.09 -10.37 -0.93
C ARG A 238 -12.70 -10.49 -1.54
N LEU A 239 -12.56 -10.02 -2.76
CA LEU A 239 -11.29 -9.86 -3.45
C LEU A 239 -11.27 -8.47 -4.07
N GLU A 240 -10.26 -7.70 -3.74
CA GLU A 240 -10.03 -6.36 -4.26
C GLU A 240 -8.65 -6.27 -4.89
N GLY A 241 -8.53 -5.41 -5.90
CA GLY A 241 -7.26 -5.06 -6.48
C GLY A 241 -7.29 -3.69 -7.12
N TYR A 242 -6.20 -2.95 -6.99
CA TYR A 242 -6.02 -1.67 -7.65
C TYR A 242 -4.56 -1.44 -8.05
N TYR A 243 -4.37 -0.47 -8.93
CA TYR A 243 -3.06 -0.12 -9.43
C TYR A 243 -2.94 1.39 -9.58
N ASP A 244 -1.85 1.97 -9.06
CA ASP A 244 -1.55 3.38 -9.17
C ASP A 244 -0.66 3.67 -10.37
N GLN A 245 -1.28 3.90 -11.55
CA GLN A 245 -0.57 4.31 -12.75
C GLN A 245 -0.21 5.79 -12.67
N ARG A 246 1.05 6.09 -12.34
CA ARG A 246 1.57 7.46 -12.35
C ARG A 246 1.74 7.96 -13.78
N ILE A 247 0.89 8.91 -14.20
CA ILE A 247 1.00 9.61 -15.49
C ILE A 247 2.06 10.71 -15.38
N THR A 248 2.05 11.43 -14.26
CA THR A 248 3.07 12.40 -13.86
C THR A 248 3.41 12.18 -12.39
N GLN A 249 4.30 13.02 -11.82
CA GLN A 249 4.61 12.96 -10.38
C GLN A 249 3.38 13.21 -9.49
N HIS A 250 2.40 13.96 -9.96
CA HIS A 250 1.21 14.35 -9.21
C HIS A 250 -0.08 13.74 -9.77
N LEU A 251 -0.11 13.33 -11.02
CA LEU A 251 -1.33 12.83 -11.66
C LEU A 251 -1.27 11.31 -11.75
N ILE A 252 -2.23 10.65 -11.12
CA ILE A 252 -2.31 9.19 -10.99
C ILE A 252 -3.65 8.72 -11.51
N LEU A 253 -3.61 7.74 -12.40
CA LEU A 253 -4.79 7.01 -12.86
C LEU A 253 -4.88 5.70 -12.08
N GLN A 254 -5.99 5.49 -11.38
CA GLN A 254 -6.20 4.31 -10.54
C GLN A 254 -7.39 3.50 -11.04
N PRO A 255 -7.17 2.41 -11.81
CA PRO A 255 -8.15 1.34 -11.94
C PRO A 255 -8.27 0.57 -10.62
N ARG A 256 -9.52 0.23 -10.23
CA ARG A 256 -9.87 -0.60 -9.07
C ARG A 256 -10.90 -1.61 -9.49
N VAL A 257 -10.79 -2.81 -8.97
CA VAL A 257 -11.79 -3.87 -9.12
C VAL A 257 -12.08 -4.46 -7.75
N GLU A 258 -13.35 -4.80 -7.52
CA GLU A 258 -13.78 -5.49 -6.30
C GLU A 258 -14.80 -6.57 -6.69
N PHE A 259 -14.65 -7.74 -6.08
CA PHE A 259 -15.54 -8.87 -6.27
C PHE A 259 -15.97 -9.40 -4.91
N ASN A 260 -17.26 -9.54 -4.70
CA ASN A 260 -17.83 -10.15 -3.51
C ASN A 260 -18.46 -11.50 -3.84
N PHE A 261 -18.26 -12.47 -2.96
CA PHE A 261 -18.68 -13.86 -3.14
C PHE A 261 -19.45 -14.36 -1.92
N ALA A 262 -20.35 -15.30 -2.12
CA ALA A 262 -21.04 -16.00 -1.05
C ALA A 262 -21.11 -17.51 -1.36
N ALA A 263 -20.87 -18.35 -0.37
CA ALA A 263 -20.97 -19.79 -0.53
C ALA A 263 -22.44 -20.26 -0.62
N GLN A 264 -23.36 -19.47 -0.06
CA GLN A 264 -24.81 -19.75 -0.01
C GLN A 264 -25.61 -18.47 -0.18
N ASP A 265 -26.90 -18.63 -0.46
CA ASP A 265 -27.83 -17.49 -0.42
C ASP A 265 -28.03 -16.98 0.99
N VAL A 266 -27.97 -15.65 1.15
CA VAL A 266 -28.31 -14.93 2.39
C VAL A 266 -29.42 -13.90 2.07
N PRO A 267 -30.67 -14.36 1.86
CA PRO A 267 -31.77 -13.50 1.40
C PRO A 267 -32.08 -12.34 2.33
N ALA A 268 -31.82 -12.51 3.65
CA ALA A 268 -32.03 -11.47 4.65
C ALA A 268 -31.15 -10.24 4.41
N ASN A 269 -30.00 -10.40 3.75
CA ASN A 269 -29.08 -9.32 3.40
C ASN A 269 -29.05 -9.05 1.88
N GLY A 270 -29.89 -9.72 1.08
CA GLY A 270 -29.96 -9.56 -0.36
C GLY A 270 -28.77 -10.17 -1.12
N ILE A 271 -28.02 -11.06 -0.49
CA ILE A 271 -26.81 -11.69 -1.05
C ILE A 271 -27.16 -13.06 -1.63
N GLY A 272 -26.82 -13.26 -2.91
CA GLY A 272 -26.97 -14.55 -3.59
C GLY A 272 -25.65 -15.34 -3.62
N SER A 273 -25.74 -16.64 -3.75
CA SER A 273 -24.60 -17.56 -3.81
C SER A 273 -23.77 -17.37 -5.09
N GLY A 274 -22.48 -17.69 -5.01
CA GLY A 274 -21.50 -17.50 -6.06
C GLY A 274 -20.93 -16.08 -6.04
N LEU A 275 -20.65 -15.51 -7.20
CA LEU A 275 -20.28 -14.09 -7.34
C LEU A 275 -21.53 -13.25 -7.10
N SER A 276 -21.55 -12.52 -5.99
CA SER A 276 -22.69 -11.73 -5.54
C SER A 276 -22.78 -10.37 -6.20
N ASP A 277 -21.64 -9.69 -6.31
CA ASP A 277 -21.50 -8.41 -6.98
C ASP A 277 -20.08 -8.17 -7.49
N ALA A 278 -19.96 -7.21 -8.40
CA ALA A 278 -18.70 -6.73 -8.93
C ALA A 278 -18.73 -5.21 -9.06
N GLU A 279 -17.66 -4.55 -8.66
CA GLU A 279 -17.41 -3.12 -8.87
C GLU A 279 -16.16 -2.92 -9.71
N LEU A 280 -16.26 -1.99 -10.68
CA LEU A 280 -15.12 -1.52 -11.48
C LEU A 280 -15.05 -0.01 -11.32
N GLY A 281 -13.90 0.48 -10.88
CA GLY A 281 -13.65 1.90 -10.69
C GLY A 281 -12.47 2.39 -11.52
N LEU A 282 -12.57 3.61 -12.04
CA LEU A 282 -11.46 4.32 -12.65
C LEU A 282 -11.42 5.73 -12.09
N ARG A 283 -10.35 6.07 -11.38
CA ARG A 283 -10.19 7.34 -10.71
C ARG A 283 -8.97 8.07 -11.24
N LEU A 284 -9.09 9.36 -11.50
CA LEU A 284 -7.98 10.25 -11.85
C LEU A 284 -7.72 11.14 -10.64
N ARG A 285 -6.62 10.87 -9.94
CA ARG A 285 -6.22 11.50 -8.69
C ARG A 285 -5.10 12.51 -8.93
N TYR A 286 -5.19 13.67 -8.28
CA TYR A 286 -4.14 14.67 -8.30
C TYR A 286 -3.54 14.83 -6.91
N GLU A 287 -2.31 14.37 -6.70
CA GLU A 287 -1.59 14.48 -5.43
C GLU A 287 -1.08 15.92 -5.24
N ILE A 288 -1.81 16.73 -4.48
CA ILE A 288 -1.33 18.04 -4.02
C ILE A 288 -0.22 17.84 -2.99
N ARG A 289 -0.43 16.88 -2.09
CA ARG A 289 0.53 16.31 -1.14
C ARG A 289 0.25 14.80 -1.05
N ARG A 290 1.19 14.03 -0.52
CA ARG A 290 0.97 12.57 -0.32
C ARG A 290 -0.22 12.28 0.58
N GLU A 291 -0.42 13.16 1.58
CA GLU A 291 -1.49 13.05 2.56
C GLU A 291 -2.84 13.60 2.06
N PHE A 292 -2.87 14.29 0.92
CA PHE A 292 -4.10 14.90 0.41
C PHE A 292 -4.15 14.93 -1.11
N ALA A 293 -5.10 14.20 -1.67
CA ALA A 293 -5.26 14.04 -3.11
C ALA A 293 -6.74 14.01 -3.51
N PRO A 294 -7.29 15.11 -4.06
CA PRO A 294 -8.61 15.10 -4.69
C PRO A 294 -8.59 14.26 -5.96
N TYR A 295 -9.74 13.69 -6.31
CA TYR A 295 -9.90 12.93 -7.52
C TYR A 295 -11.31 13.04 -8.11
N VAL A 296 -11.39 12.71 -9.40
CA VAL A 296 -12.64 12.49 -10.13
C VAL A 296 -12.57 11.13 -10.81
N GLY A 297 -13.70 10.52 -11.07
CA GLY A 297 -13.69 9.20 -11.70
C GLY A 297 -15.07 8.70 -12.09
N VAL A 298 -15.09 7.44 -12.49
CA VAL A 298 -16.30 6.68 -12.83
C VAL A 298 -16.25 5.37 -12.05
N SER A 299 -17.37 4.99 -11.44
CA SER A 299 -17.58 3.68 -10.84
C SER A 299 -18.77 3.00 -11.50
N TRP A 300 -18.60 1.72 -11.80
CA TRP A 300 -19.64 0.83 -12.28
C TRP A 300 -19.77 -0.33 -11.32
N GLU A 301 -20.98 -0.60 -10.87
CA GLU A 301 -21.31 -1.66 -9.92
C GLU A 301 -22.45 -2.50 -10.49
N ARG A 302 -22.39 -3.82 -10.28
CA ARG A 302 -23.43 -4.74 -10.71
C ARG A 302 -23.61 -5.90 -9.74
N LYS A 303 -24.84 -6.09 -9.28
CA LYS A 303 -25.29 -7.29 -8.59
C LYS A 303 -25.44 -8.45 -9.58
N ILE A 304 -24.96 -9.65 -9.22
CA ILE A 304 -24.86 -10.81 -10.11
C ILE A 304 -25.68 -11.97 -9.54
N GLY A 305 -26.09 -12.90 -10.39
CA GLY A 305 -26.79 -14.11 -10.00
C GLY A 305 -28.06 -13.86 -9.18
N ASP A 306 -28.17 -14.53 -8.06
CA ASP A 306 -29.31 -14.43 -7.15
C ASP A 306 -29.36 -13.13 -6.38
N SER A 307 -28.21 -12.45 -6.15
CA SER A 307 -28.19 -11.08 -5.64
C SER A 307 -28.98 -10.13 -6.54
N ALA A 308 -28.80 -10.25 -7.86
CA ALA A 308 -29.58 -9.48 -8.83
C ALA A 308 -31.08 -9.83 -8.82
N ARG A 309 -31.42 -11.08 -8.53
CA ARG A 309 -32.82 -11.53 -8.38
C ARG A 309 -33.46 -10.92 -7.13
N PHE A 310 -32.75 -10.93 -5.99
CA PHE A 310 -33.22 -10.33 -4.75
C PHE A 310 -33.41 -8.82 -4.88
N ALA A 311 -32.45 -8.13 -5.49
CA ALA A 311 -32.55 -6.68 -5.75
C ALA A 311 -33.78 -6.33 -6.61
N ARG A 312 -34.03 -7.07 -7.69
CA ARG A 312 -35.24 -6.86 -8.52
C ARG A 312 -36.52 -7.08 -7.73
N ALA A 313 -36.57 -8.12 -6.88
CA ALA A 313 -37.72 -8.42 -6.05
C ALA A 313 -37.98 -7.30 -5.00
N ALA A 314 -36.93 -6.66 -4.50
CA ALA A 314 -37.00 -5.51 -3.61
C ALA A 314 -37.26 -4.17 -4.32
N GLY A 315 -37.28 -4.15 -5.66
CA GLY A 315 -37.43 -2.91 -6.43
C GLY A 315 -36.13 -2.08 -6.48
N GLU A 316 -35.00 -2.67 -6.12
CA GLU A 316 -33.68 -2.06 -6.15
C GLU A 316 -33.03 -2.19 -7.53
N ARG A 317 -32.04 -1.34 -7.79
CA ARG A 317 -31.24 -1.42 -9.01
C ARG A 317 -30.27 -2.59 -8.95
N VAL A 318 -30.10 -3.24 -10.10
CA VAL A 318 -29.13 -4.34 -10.27
C VAL A 318 -27.78 -3.82 -10.73
N GLU A 319 -27.78 -2.68 -11.40
CA GLU A 319 -26.61 -2.06 -12.01
C GLU A 319 -26.63 -0.55 -11.80
N SER A 320 -25.49 0.01 -11.50
CA SER A 320 -25.29 1.44 -11.30
C SER A 320 -24.01 1.90 -11.96
N THR A 321 -24.06 3.05 -12.61
CA THR A 321 -22.87 3.78 -13.08
C THR A 321 -22.91 5.15 -12.48
N SER A 322 -21.85 5.54 -11.79
CA SER A 322 -21.73 6.81 -11.09
C SER A 322 -20.53 7.61 -11.61
N LEU A 323 -20.71 8.91 -11.70
CA LEU A 323 -19.57 9.84 -11.70
C LEU A 323 -19.20 10.10 -10.25
N VAL A 324 -17.92 9.93 -9.93
CA VAL A 324 -17.42 10.09 -8.56
C VAL A 324 -16.51 11.31 -8.45
N ILE A 325 -16.67 12.03 -7.34
CA ILE A 325 -15.80 13.14 -6.93
C ILE A 325 -15.44 12.86 -5.48
N GLY A 326 -14.15 12.85 -5.17
CA GLY A 326 -13.74 12.48 -3.84
C GLY A 326 -12.35 12.99 -3.47
N ILE A 327 -11.95 12.60 -2.27
CA ILE A 327 -10.61 12.88 -1.75
C ILE A 327 -10.02 11.59 -1.17
N ARG A 328 -8.72 11.40 -1.36
CA ARG A 328 -7.88 10.50 -0.59
C ARG A 328 -7.09 11.33 0.39
N THR A 329 -7.11 10.94 1.66
CA THR A 329 -6.37 11.64 2.70
C THR A 329 -5.75 10.68 3.71
N GLY A 330 -4.60 11.02 4.28
CA GLY A 330 -3.89 10.19 5.27
C GLY A 330 -3.13 11.05 6.29
N PHE A 331 -2.88 10.45 7.45
CA PHE A 331 -2.21 11.08 8.59
C PHE A 331 -1.21 10.13 9.24
#